data_0dac209e3a6b51f1e6308653f0a69c39
#
_entry.id   0dac209e3a6b51f1e6308653f0a69c39
#
_cell.length_a   1.000
_cell.length_b   1.000
_cell.length_c   1.000
_cell.angle_alpha   90.00
_cell.angle_beta   90.00
_cell.angle_gamma   90.00
#
_symmetry.space_group_name_H-M   'P 1'
#
loop_
_entity.id
_entity.type
_entity.pdbx_description
1 polymer ?
#
loop_
_entity_poly.entity_id
_entity_poly.type
_entity_poly.pdbx_seq_one_letter_code
_entity_poly.pdbx_strand_id
1 'polypeptide(L)'
;GKPIIAVKTGGLTRQVVDHRDGTENGIALDVDMQTLVGSQAVPYIYEDYAHPEKIANAIYEMYSMSKEKRDKLGQKAREYVLSEFSLQKTIDEWDRTLLKLVEEYKENPKPRWTCEIV
;
A
#
# COMPACT_ATOMS: atom_id res chain seq x y z
N GLY A 1 1.29 3.83 -16.70
CA GLY A 1 0.48 5.01 -16.89
C GLY A 1 -0.98 4.70 -17.22
N LYS A 2 -1.61 3.82 -16.43
CA LYS A 2 -3.06 3.55 -16.52
C LYS A 2 -3.73 3.96 -15.22
N PRO A 3 -4.95 4.54 -15.27
CA PRO A 3 -5.72 4.82 -14.07
C PRO A 3 -6.13 3.53 -13.38
N ILE A 4 -6.29 3.58 -12.07
CA ILE A 4 -6.62 2.43 -11.24
C ILE A 4 -7.91 2.69 -10.45
N ILE A 5 -8.68 1.64 -10.18
CA ILE A 5 -9.73 1.62 -9.16
C ILE A 5 -9.28 0.58 -8.14
N ALA A 6 -9.19 0.94 -6.88
CA ALA A 6 -8.77 0.02 -5.83
C ALA A 6 -9.44 0.31 -4.49
N VAL A 7 -9.71 -0.74 -3.73
CA VAL A 7 -10.12 -0.62 -2.33
C VAL A 7 -8.90 -0.25 -1.49
N LYS A 8 -9.07 0.66 -0.54
CA LYS A 8 -8.02 1.06 0.40
C LYS A 8 -7.80 -0.03 1.46
N THR A 9 -7.14 -1.10 1.06
CA THR A 9 -6.80 -2.25 1.92
C THR A 9 -5.32 -2.60 1.79
N GLY A 10 -4.71 -3.05 2.86
CA GLY A 10 -3.31 -3.44 2.88
C GLY A 10 -2.38 -2.40 2.24
N GLY A 11 -1.48 -2.83 1.38
CA GLY A 11 -0.55 -1.96 0.65
C GLY A 11 -1.22 -0.95 -0.30
N LEU A 12 -2.44 -1.24 -0.78
CA LEU A 12 -3.18 -0.36 -1.67
C LEU A 12 -3.55 0.99 -1.02
N THR A 13 -3.64 1.05 0.32
CA THR A 13 -3.84 2.30 1.07
C THR A 13 -2.80 3.37 0.74
N ARG A 14 -1.57 2.96 0.42
CA ARG A 14 -0.45 3.85 0.08
C ARG A 14 -0.12 3.87 -1.42
N GLN A 15 -0.78 3.05 -2.22
CA GLN A 15 -0.52 2.97 -3.65
C GLN A 15 -1.57 3.76 -4.45
N VAL A 16 -2.85 3.64 -4.09
CA VAL A 16 -3.94 4.36 -4.76
C VAL A 16 -4.08 5.80 -4.27
N VAL A 17 -3.63 6.07 -3.04
CA VAL A 17 -3.58 7.42 -2.45
C VAL A 17 -2.13 7.79 -2.18
N ASP A 18 -1.72 8.98 -2.56
CA ASP A 18 -0.42 9.53 -2.19
C ASP A 18 -0.42 9.82 -0.68
N HIS A 19 0.38 9.07 0.08
CA HIS A 19 0.41 9.18 1.53
C HIS A 19 1.04 10.48 2.05
N ARG A 20 1.66 11.26 1.17
CA ARG A 20 2.33 12.52 1.52
C ARG A 20 1.35 13.68 1.61
N ASP A 21 0.33 13.68 0.77
CA ASP A 21 -0.62 14.79 0.65
C ASP A 21 -2.10 14.36 0.58
N GLY A 22 -2.37 13.05 0.58
CA GLY A 22 -3.72 12.51 0.52
C GLY A 22 -4.38 12.56 -0.86
N THR A 23 -3.66 12.96 -1.90
CA THR A 23 -4.24 13.02 -3.25
C THR A 23 -4.40 11.63 -3.85
N GLU A 24 -5.50 11.41 -4.57
CA GLU A 24 -5.76 10.13 -5.21
C GLU A 24 -5.00 10.00 -6.53
N ASN A 25 -4.44 8.80 -6.74
CA ASN A 25 -3.75 8.38 -7.96
C ASN A 25 -4.67 7.53 -8.86
N GLY A 26 -5.93 7.42 -8.49
CA GLY A 26 -6.99 6.66 -9.14
C GLY A 26 -8.30 6.94 -8.47
N ILE A 27 -9.23 6.00 -8.50
CA ILE A 27 -10.44 6.04 -7.68
C ILE A 27 -10.21 5.12 -6.48
N ALA A 28 -10.12 5.71 -5.29
CA ALA A 28 -9.89 5.01 -4.05
C ALA A 28 -11.24 4.70 -3.35
N LEU A 29 -11.49 3.44 -3.06
CA LEU A 29 -12.70 2.99 -2.39
C LEU A 29 -12.44 2.69 -0.92
N ASP A 30 -13.22 3.29 -0.04
CA ASP A 30 -13.18 2.97 1.39
C ASP A 30 -13.75 1.58 1.66
N VAL A 31 -13.17 0.92 2.65
CA VAL A 31 -13.68 -0.34 3.19
C VAL A 31 -15.00 -0.08 3.91
N ASP A 32 -16.03 -0.86 3.59
CA ASP A 32 -17.35 -0.74 4.23
C ASP A 32 -17.49 -1.62 5.47
N MET A 33 -16.89 -2.82 5.42
CA MET A 33 -16.91 -3.76 6.53
C MET A 33 -15.72 -4.71 6.48
N GLN A 34 -15.44 -5.33 7.61
CA GLN A 34 -14.46 -6.41 7.72
C GLN A 34 -15.17 -7.70 8.10
N THR A 35 -14.79 -8.78 7.45
CA THR A 35 -15.33 -10.12 7.71
C THR A 35 -14.21 -11.04 8.19
N LEU A 36 -14.46 -11.75 9.29
CA LEU A 36 -13.55 -12.77 9.76
C LEU A 36 -13.68 -14.02 8.90
N VAL A 37 -12.62 -14.39 8.21
CA VAL A 37 -12.56 -15.60 7.38
C VAL A 37 -11.48 -16.54 7.89
N GLY A 38 -11.69 -17.82 7.73
CA GLY A 38 -10.76 -18.85 8.19
C GLY A 38 -11.47 -20.17 8.53
N SER A 39 -10.71 -21.10 9.05
CA SER A 39 -11.20 -22.41 9.51
C SER A 39 -10.26 -22.96 10.59
N GLN A 40 -10.59 -24.10 11.15
CA GLN A 40 -9.69 -24.78 12.11
C GLN A 40 -8.31 -25.12 11.54
N ALA A 41 -8.24 -25.35 10.22
CA ALA A 41 -7.00 -25.68 9.52
C ALA A 41 -6.26 -24.46 8.97
N VAL A 42 -6.90 -23.29 8.89
CA VAL A 42 -6.35 -22.05 8.33
C VAL A 42 -6.54 -20.94 9.34
N PRO A 43 -5.49 -20.16 9.66
CA PRO A 43 -5.60 -19.04 10.59
C PRO A 43 -6.75 -18.10 10.21
N TYR A 44 -7.46 -17.62 11.23
CA TYR A 44 -8.48 -16.60 11.02
C TYR A 44 -7.84 -15.26 10.69
N ILE A 45 -8.32 -14.62 9.64
CA ILE A 45 -7.90 -13.29 9.21
C ILE A 45 -9.14 -12.41 8.97
N TYR A 46 -8.97 -11.11 9.09
CA TYR A 46 -9.99 -10.16 8.63
C TYR A 46 -9.79 -9.85 7.16
N GLU A 47 -10.86 -9.98 6.38
CA GLU A 47 -10.91 -9.52 4.99
C GLU A 47 -11.74 -8.25 4.88
N ASP A 48 -11.23 -7.30 4.11
CA ASP A 48 -11.87 -6.02 3.86
C ASP A 48 -12.88 -6.15 2.72
N TYR A 49 -14.06 -5.55 2.89
CA TYR A 49 -15.16 -5.60 1.94
C TYR A 49 -15.57 -4.21 1.49
N ALA A 50 -15.73 -4.02 0.18
CA ALA A 50 -16.35 -2.85 -0.40
C ALA A 50 -17.69 -3.22 -1.01
N HIS A 51 -18.71 -2.37 -0.82
CA HIS A 51 -20.04 -2.62 -1.32
C HIS A 51 -20.07 -2.67 -2.86
N PRO A 52 -20.72 -3.65 -3.49
CA PRO A 52 -20.77 -3.77 -4.96
C PRO A 52 -21.23 -2.52 -5.70
N GLU A 53 -22.16 -1.76 -5.13
CA GLU A 53 -22.61 -0.49 -5.73
C GLU A 53 -21.50 0.57 -5.77
N LYS A 54 -20.63 0.64 -4.77
CA LYS A 54 -19.46 1.55 -4.80
C LYS A 54 -18.51 1.17 -5.93
N ILE A 55 -18.28 -0.13 -6.10
CA ILE A 55 -17.43 -0.65 -7.17
C ILE A 55 -18.05 -0.32 -8.53
N ALA A 56 -19.36 -0.55 -8.70
CA ALA A 56 -20.08 -0.25 -9.93
C ALA A 56 -20.03 1.26 -10.24
N ASN A 57 -20.25 2.12 -9.25
CA ASN A 57 -20.18 3.57 -9.40
C ASN A 57 -18.76 4.04 -9.80
N ALA A 58 -17.73 3.48 -9.20
CA ALA A 58 -16.35 3.79 -9.56
C ALA A 58 -15.99 3.38 -11.00
N ILE A 59 -16.48 2.22 -11.44
CA ILE A 59 -16.33 1.77 -12.83
C ILE A 59 -17.05 2.73 -13.78
N TYR A 60 -18.28 3.12 -13.45
CA TYR A 60 -19.05 4.06 -14.26
C TYR A 60 -18.41 5.44 -14.29
N GLU A 61 -17.91 5.93 -13.17
CA GLU A 61 -17.15 7.19 -13.08
C GLU A 61 -15.93 7.15 -14.00
N MET A 62 -15.11 6.11 -13.89
CA MET A 62 -13.92 5.93 -14.72
C MET A 62 -14.26 5.83 -16.21
N TYR A 63 -15.33 5.13 -16.54
CA TYR A 63 -15.82 5.01 -17.91
C TYR A 63 -16.29 6.35 -18.46
N SER A 64 -16.97 7.15 -17.66
CA SER A 64 -17.54 8.46 -18.05
C SER A 64 -16.50 9.57 -18.15
N MET A 65 -15.29 9.37 -17.64
CA MET A 65 -14.20 10.33 -17.81
C MET A 65 -13.78 10.42 -19.29
N SER A 66 -13.40 11.61 -19.74
CA SER A 66 -12.77 11.77 -21.06
C SER A 66 -11.45 11.02 -21.12
N LYS A 67 -11.02 10.68 -22.33
CA LYS A 67 -9.73 10.00 -22.53
C LYS A 67 -8.57 10.81 -21.94
N GLU A 68 -8.56 12.11 -22.15
CA GLU A 68 -7.53 13.02 -21.65
C GLU A 68 -7.47 13.02 -20.10
N LYS A 69 -8.64 12.95 -19.45
CA LYS A 69 -8.70 12.91 -17.99
C LYS A 69 -8.17 11.60 -17.44
N ARG A 70 -8.51 10.47 -18.09
CA ARG A 70 -7.95 9.15 -17.74
C ARG A 70 -6.44 9.08 -17.98
N ASP A 71 -5.96 9.61 -19.08
CA ASP A 71 -4.52 9.62 -19.41
C ASP A 71 -3.74 10.46 -18.38
N LYS A 72 -4.23 11.62 -17.98
CA LYS A 72 -3.63 12.45 -16.92
C LYS A 72 -3.58 11.73 -15.57
N LEU A 73 -4.68 11.07 -15.20
CA LEU A 73 -4.75 10.29 -13.95
C LEU A 73 -3.76 9.13 -13.96
N GLY A 74 -3.68 8.40 -15.09
CA GLY A 74 -2.74 7.32 -15.26
C GLY A 74 -1.28 7.79 -15.24
N GLN A 75 -0.99 8.94 -15.83
CA GLN A 75 0.36 9.54 -15.79
C GLN A 75 0.74 9.94 -14.36
N LYS A 76 -0.16 10.58 -13.62
CA LYS A 76 0.04 10.91 -12.21
C LYS A 76 0.32 9.65 -11.37
N ALA A 77 -0.47 8.60 -11.56
CA ALA A 77 -0.24 7.32 -10.88
C ALA A 77 1.15 6.75 -11.17
N ARG A 78 1.60 6.82 -12.43
CA ARG A 78 2.94 6.38 -12.83
C ARG A 78 4.05 7.19 -12.15
N GLU A 79 3.93 8.50 -12.15
CA GLU A 79 4.91 9.41 -11.52
C GLU A 79 5.04 9.12 -10.03
N TYR A 80 3.91 8.95 -9.35
CA TYR A 80 3.89 8.59 -7.95
C TYR A 80 4.59 7.25 -7.68
N VAL A 81 4.24 6.20 -8.43
CA VAL A 81 4.86 4.87 -8.27
C VAL A 81 6.37 4.93 -8.51
N LEU A 82 6.83 5.66 -9.51
CA LEU A 82 8.26 5.80 -9.78
C LEU A 82 8.98 6.59 -8.68
N SER A 83 8.31 7.55 -8.05
CA SER A 83 8.90 8.33 -6.96
C SER A 83 8.96 7.58 -5.63
N GLU A 84 7.98 6.68 -5.36
CA GLU A 84 7.84 6.05 -4.03
C GLU A 84 8.16 4.55 -4.01
N PHE A 85 7.88 3.83 -5.10
CA PHE A 85 7.93 2.37 -5.13
C PHE A 85 8.86 1.82 -6.23
N SER A 86 9.79 2.63 -6.74
CA SER A 86 10.75 2.12 -7.73
C SER A 86 11.70 1.10 -7.07
N LEU A 87 12.07 0.07 -7.82
CA LEU A 87 13.01 -0.95 -7.34
C LEU A 87 14.33 -0.32 -6.89
N GLN A 88 14.85 0.64 -7.64
CA GLN A 88 16.11 1.30 -7.30
C GLN A 88 16.01 2.03 -5.95
N LYS A 89 14.94 2.82 -5.74
CA LYS A 89 14.71 3.48 -4.45
C LYS A 89 14.65 2.47 -3.30
N THR A 90 13.95 1.35 -3.51
CA THR A 90 13.86 0.29 -2.49
C THR A 90 15.24 -0.28 -2.16
N ILE A 91 16.05 -0.57 -3.18
CA ILE A 91 17.42 -1.07 -2.99
C ILE A 91 18.25 -0.06 -2.20
N ASP A 92 18.25 1.21 -2.62
CA ASP A 92 19.05 2.26 -2.00
C ASP A 92 18.63 2.51 -0.54
N GLU A 93 17.35 2.45 -0.24
CA GLU A 93 16.84 2.61 1.13
C GLU A 93 17.18 1.41 2.02
N TRP A 94 17.11 0.19 1.51
CA TRP A 94 17.52 -1.00 2.23
C TRP A 94 19.02 -0.98 2.51
N ASP A 95 19.84 -0.71 1.51
CA ASP A 95 21.29 -0.64 1.65
C ASP A 95 21.69 0.37 2.73
N ARG A 96 21.21 1.60 2.62
CA ARG A 96 21.46 2.65 3.60
C ARG A 96 21.00 2.25 5.01
N THR A 97 19.81 1.66 5.13
CA THR A 97 19.23 1.29 6.43
C THR A 97 20.02 0.16 7.08
N LEU A 98 20.37 -0.86 6.31
CA LEU A 98 21.13 -1.99 6.83
C LEU A 98 22.53 -1.58 7.25
N LEU A 99 23.24 -0.78 6.45
CA LEU A 99 24.55 -0.27 6.80
C LEU A 99 24.50 0.55 8.10
N LYS A 100 23.54 1.46 8.21
CA LYS A 100 23.33 2.25 9.43
C LYS A 100 23.08 1.37 10.66
N LEU A 101 22.21 0.36 10.55
CA LEU A 101 21.93 -0.56 11.67
C LEU A 101 23.15 -1.37 12.09
N VAL A 102 23.99 -1.78 11.14
CA VAL A 102 25.24 -2.48 11.45
C VAL A 102 26.20 -1.57 12.21
N GLU A 103 26.32 -0.30 11.81
CA GLU A 103 27.17 0.67 12.51
C GLU A 103 26.64 0.94 13.93
N GLU A 104 25.35 1.23 14.06
CA GLU A 104 24.70 1.44 15.37
C GLU A 104 24.87 0.22 16.30
N TYR A 105 24.77 -0.99 15.76
CA TYR A 105 24.99 -2.21 16.55
C TYR A 105 26.45 -2.37 17.00
N LYS A 106 27.43 -2.01 16.16
CA LYS A 106 28.85 -2.04 16.54
C LYS A 106 29.18 -1.04 17.62
N GLU A 107 28.58 0.16 17.55
CA GLU A 107 28.79 1.22 18.55
C GLU A 107 28.09 0.93 19.87
N ASN A 108 26.90 0.33 19.82
CA ASN A 108 26.10 0.04 21.00
C ASN A 108 25.46 -1.37 20.91
N PRO A 109 26.24 -2.45 21.08
CA PRO A 109 25.77 -3.80 20.96
C PRO A 109 24.71 -4.10 22.06
N LYS A 110 23.50 -4.41 21.64
CA LYS A 110 22.47 -4.83 22.58
C LYS A 110 22.81 -6.21 23.16
N PRO A 111 22.61 -6.44 24.48
CA PRO A 111 22.84 -7.73 25.09
C PRO A 111 21.94 -8.79 24.40
N ARG A 112 22.48 -10.00 24.24
CA ARG A 112 21.68 -11.15 23.81
C ARG A 112 20.58 -11.42 24.84
N TRP A 113 19.42 -11.87 24.35
CA TRP A 113 18.34 -12.31 25.22
C TRP A 113 18.85 -13.37 26.20
N THR A 114 18.68 -13.12 27.50
CA THR A 114 18.88 -14.13 28.53
C THR A 114 17.50 -14.62 28.95
N CYS A 115 17.24 -15.93 28.83
CA CYS A 115 16.09 -16.56 29.46
C CYS A 115 16.42 -16.85 30.90
N GLU A 116 15.76 -16.24 31.85
CA GLU A 116 15.73 -16.72 33.22
C GLU A 116 14.59 -17.76 33.31
N ILE A 117 14.97 -18.98 33.70
CA ILE A 117 13.97 -20.02 34.04
C ILE A 117 13.52 -19.71 35.45
N VAL A 118 12.24 -19.28 35.58
CA VAL A 118 11.57 -19.06 36.86
C VAL A 118 11.01 -20.36 37.39
#